data_65a1c31b003a23a9c0b676217623ee56
#
_entry.id   65a1c31b003a23a9c0b676217623ee56
#
_cell.length_a   1.000
_cell.length_b   1.000
_cell.length_c   1.000
_cell.angle_alpha   90.00
_cell.angle_beta   90.00
_cell.angle_gamma   90.00
#
_symmetry.space_group_name_H-M   'P 1'
#
loop_
_entity.id
_entity.type
_entity.pdbx_description
1 polymer ?
#
loop_
_entity_poly.entity_id
_entity_poly.type
_entity_poly.pdbx_seq_one_letter_code
_entity_poly.pdbx_strand_id
1 'polypeptide(L)'
;MAARSGALRRYELYGNPGTADGRIKGGTVSQRKFQDNPEQANLSGFKIRRDITRPERSELLAEFIGIMLGDGGMSKYQVHITFNREQDKEYADYVGNIVTKLFSVPSIIVSGGENDKGDDIVISSRNLVEYLQITGLREGDKIRNKARVPSWIACSDKYIVACLRGLIDTDGSFYSYRHKVNGNIYEHFALDFTNRCPGILNGVKEMFAGLGFKFVSSGHKVVLYKKKDIISYIRLVGTSNPRIYRSFQRFLKNT
;
A
#
# COMPACT_ATOMS: atom_id res chain seq x y z
N MET A 1 22.15 1.93 52.04
CA MET A 1 20.71 1.56 51.89
C MET A 1 19.93 2.49 50.97
N ALA A 2 20.10 3.80 51.00
CA ALA A 2 19.34 4.77 50.22
C ALA A 2 19.44 4.63 48.68
N ALA A 3 20.65 4.31 48.15
CA ALA A 3 20.85 4.14 46.69
C ALA A 3 20.06 2.95 46.09
N ARG A 4 19.93 1.84 46.86
CA ARG A 4 19.20 0.65 46.43
C ARG A 4 17.68 0.88 46.39
N SER A 5 17.14 1.67 47.32
CA SER A 5 15.75 2.04 47.35
C SER A 5 15.37 2.97 46.18
N GLY A 6 16.25 3.92 45.81
CA GLY A 6 16.08 4.80 44.67
C GLY A 6 16.07 4.04 43.32
N ALA A 7 16.95 3.03 43.17
CA ALA A 7 16.97 2.20 41.96
C ALA A 7 15.69 1.35 41.82
N LEU A 8 15.21 0.74 42.91
CA LEU A 8 13.96 -0.03 42.93
C LEU A 8 12.77 0.83 42.58
N ARG A 9 12.64 2.02 43.18
CA ARG A 9 11.55 2.95 42.87
C ARG A 9 11.60 3.42 41.39
N ARG A 10 12.80 3.60 40.82
CA ARG A 10 12.95 3.92 39.40
C ARG A 10 12.49 2.77 38.52
N TYR A 11 12.77 1.52 38.89
CA TYR A 11 12.30 0.35 38.14
C TYR A 11 10.79 0.15 38.24
N GLU A 12 10.18 0.49 39.36
CA GLU A 12 8.71 0.48 39.52
C GLU A 12 8.05 1.50 38.59
N LEU A 13 8.59 2.71 38.50
CA LEU A 13 8.06 3.78 37.67
C LEU A 13 8.31 3.59 36.18
N TYR A 14 9.53 3.29 35.80
CA TYR A 14 10.00 3.30 34.40
C TYR A 14 10.30 1.91 33.84
N GLY A 15 10.22 0.88 34.64
CA GLY A 15 10.63 -0.49 34.28
C GLY A 15 12.13 -0.71 34.34
N ASN A 16 12.53 -1.98 34.47
CA ASN A 16 13.94 -2.38 34.43
C ASN A 16 14.43 -2.40 32.96
N PRO A 17 15.39 -1.54 32.56
CA PRO A 17 15.88 -1.47 31.18
C PRO A 17 16.61 -2.75 30.73
N GLY A 18 17.01 -3.61 31.66
CA GLY A 18 17.60 -4.92 31.36
C GLY A 18 16.60 -5.97 30.84
N THR A 19 15.28 -5.73 31.01
CA THR A 19 14.22 -6.63 30.53
C THR A 19 13.46 -6.04 29.33
N ALA A 20 12.86 -6.89 28.50
CA ALA A 20 12.03 -6.45 27.37
C ALA A 20 10.82 -5.62 27.86
N ASP A 21 10.12 -6.10 28.87
CA ASP A 21 8.95 -5.42 29.45
C ASP A 21 9.32 -4.08 30.09
N GLY A 22 10.46 -4.03 30.78
CA GLY A 22 10.98 -2.80 31.37
C GLY A 22 11.31 -1.74 30.30
N ARG A 23 11.89 -2.15 29.17
CA ARG A 23 12.14 -1.23 28.04
C ARG A 23 10.83 -0.70 27.43
N ILE A 24 9.81 -1.56 27.28
CA ILE A 24 8.49 -1.16 26.79
C ILE A 24 7.84 -0.16 27.74
N LYS A 25 7.84 -0.49 29.05
CA LYS A 25 7.28 0.40 30.08
C LYS A 25 8.00 1.75 30.10
N GLY A 26 9.33 1.78 30.11
CA GLY A 26 10.12 3.00 30.07
C GLY A 26 9.87 3.85 28.83
N GLY A 27 9.76 3.20 27.66
CA GLY A 27 9.40 3.87 26.41
C GLY A 27 7.99 4.50 26.46
N THR A 28 7.02 3.81 27.02
CA THR A 28 5.65 4.31 27.17
C THR A 28 5.58 5.52 28.11
N VAL A 29 6.26 5.45 29.25
CA VAL A 29 6.33 6.57 30.21
C VAL A 29 7.02 7.79 29.57
N SER A 30 8.14 7.56 28.86
CA SER A 30 8.84 8.64 28.16
C SER A 30 7.97 9.28 27.06
N GLN A 31 7.24 8.48 26.28
CA GLN A 31 6.30 8.99 25.28
C GLN A 31 5.26 9.93 25.91
N ARG A 32 4.60 9.51 26.99
CA ARG A 32 3.62 10.33 27.70
C ARG A 32 4.23 11.64 28.20
N LYS A 33 5.38 11.56 28.90
CA LYS A 33 6.07 12.74 29.40
C LYS A 33 6.39 13.76 28.31
N PHE A 34 6.80 13.31 27.14
CA PHE A 34 7.17 14.19 26.03
C PHE A 34 5.95 14.63 25.20
N GLN A 35 4.84 13.88 25.19
CA GLN A 35 3.56 14.36 24.67
C GLN A 35 3.03 15.55 25.46
N ASP A 36 3.17 15.51 26.79
CA ASP A 36 2.76 16.60 27.67
C ASP A 36 3.72 17.81 27.59
N ASN A 37 4.95 17.62 27.09
CA ASN A 37 5.96 18.67 26.95
C ASN A 37 6.75 18.54 25.61
N PRO A 38 6.14 18.96 24.47
CA PRO A 38 6.74 18.85 23.15
C PRO A 38 8.06 19.62 22.97
N GLU A 39 8.23 20.76 23.64
CA GLU A 39 9.47 21.55 23.57
C GLU A 39 10.64 20.79 24.17
N GLN A 40 10.44 20.15 25.31
CA GLN A 40 11.46 19.33 25.94
C GLN A 40 11.80 18.08 25.09
N ALA A 41 10.83 17.53 24.37
CA ALA A 41 11.05 16.44 23.43
C ALA A 41 11.99 16.88 22.30
N ASN A 42 11.73 18.02 21.69
CA ASN A 42 12.54 18.57 20.60
C ASN A 42 13.98 18.86 21.07
N LEU A 43 14.15 19.49 22.23
CA LEU A 43 15.45 19.77 22.82
C LEU A 43 16.27 18.50 23.12
N SER A 44 15.60 17.40 23.51
CA SER A 44 16.25 16.13 23.82
C SER A 44 16.42 15.22 22.60
N GLY A 45 15.98 15.63 21.40
CA GLY A 45 15.97 14.81 20.20
C GLY A 45 14.99 13.64 20.25
N PHE A 46 14.03 13.65 21.20
CA PHE A 46 13.05 12.58 21.33
C PHE A 46 11.94 12.71 20.30
N LYS A 47 11.72 11.66 19.54
CA LYS A 47 10.63 11.63 18.52
C LYS A 47 9.32 11.17 19.16
N ILE A 48 8.38 12.10 19.29
CA ILE A 48 7.01 11.81 19.74
C ILE A 48 6.29 11.03 18.64
N ARG A 49 5.51 10.01 19.02
CA ARG A 49 4.63 9.32 18.09
C ARG A 49 3.58 10.27 17.55
N ARG A 50 3.50 10.38 16.24
CA ARG A 50 2.51 11.23 15.57
C ARG A 50 1.15 10.56 15.65
N ASP A 51 0.14 11.32 16.10
CA ASP A 51 -1.25 10.89 16.03
C ASP A 51 -1.71 10.75 14.58
N ILE A 52 -2.60 9.81 14.35
CA ILE A 52 -3.19 9.53 13.05
C ILE A 52 -4.70 9.41 13.18
N THR A 53 -5.42 9.73 12.12
CA THR A 53 -6.78 9.27 11.93
C THR A 53 -6.75 7.75 11.68
N ARG A 54 -7.69 7.02 12.30
CA ARG A 54 -7.89 5.59 12.06
C ARG A 54 -9.23 5.41 11.36
N PRO A 55 -9.26 5.44 10.02
CA PRO A 55 -10.50 5.40 9.28
C PRO A 55 -11.19 4.06 9.44
N GLU A 56 -12.52 4.08 9.41
CA GLU A 56 -13.31 2.87 9.24
C GLU A 56 -13.09 2.27 7.84
N ARG A 57 -13.52 1.01 7.66
CA ARG A 57 -13.47 0.34 6.37
C ARG A 57 -14.28 1.11 5.34
N SER A 58 -13.62 1.45 4.23
CA SER A 58 -14.19 2.25 3.16
C SER A 58 -13.58 1.87 1.81
N GLU A 59 -14.20 2.30 0.72
CA GLU A 59 -13.65 2.12 -0.63
C GLU A 59 -12.26 2.75 -0.74
N LEU A 60 -12.07 3.94 -0.18
CA LEU A 60 -10.79 4.64 -0.24
C LEU A 60 -9.69 3.89 0.55
N LEU A 61 -10.03 3.31 1.71
CA LEU A 61 -9.09 2.47 2.45
C LEU A 61 -8.80 1.17 1.69
N ALA A 62 -9.81 0.56 1.06
CA ALA A 62 -9.63 -0.64 0.25
C ALA A 62 -8.71 -0.40 -0.95
N GLU A 63 -8.84 0.74 -1.63
CA GLU A 63 -7.94 1.15 -2.71
C GLU A 63 -6.50 1.35 -2.19
N PHE A 64 -6.34 2.04 -1.07
CA PHE A 64 -5.03 2.21 -0.43
C PHE A 64 -4.39 0.86 -0.05
N ILE A 65 -5.17 -0.09 0.47
CA ILE A 65 -4.68 -1.46 0.73
C ILE A 65 -4.21 -2.13 -0.56
N GLY A 66 -4.92 -1.97 -1.67
CA GLY A 66 -4.50 -2.45 -2.99
C GLY A 66 -3.16 -1.85 -3.42
N ILE A 67 -2.99 -0.53 -3.32
CA ILE A 67 -1.73 0.18 -3.59
C ILE A 67 -0.59 -0.37 -2.73
N MET A 68 -0.84 -0.56 -1.44
CA MET A 68 0.15 -1.10 -0.50
C MET A 68 0.55 -2.54 -0.81
N LEU A 69 -0.37 -3.36 -1.27
CA LEU A 69 -0.09 -4.75 -1.69
C LEU A 69 0.70 -4.82 -3.00
N GLY A 70 0.54 -3.85 -3.90
CA GLY A 70 1.36 -3.68 -5.11
C GLY A 70 2.72 -3.05 -4.78
N ASP A 71 2.85 -1.75 -4.94
CA ASP A 71 4.12 -1.00 -4.84
C ASP A 71 4.47 -0.53 -3.42
N GLY A 72 3.60 -0.77 -2.43
CA GLY A 72 3.84 -0.36 -1.05
C GLY A 72 4.77 -1.32 -0.29
N GLY A 73 5.42 -0.80 0.73
CA GLY A 73 6.20 -1.55 1.70
C GLY A 73 6.08 -0.94 3.10
N MET A 74 6.33 -1.76 4.11
CA MET A 74 6.32 -1.32 5.50
C MET A 74 7.55 -1.81 6.25
N SER A 75 8.16 -0.91 6.99
CA SER A 75 9.16 -1.21 8.01
C SER A 75 8.59 -0.88 9.40
N LYS A 76 9.37 -1.13 10.44
CA LYS A 76 8.93 -0.90 11.83
C LYS A 76 8.37 0.52 12.10
N TYR A 77 8.83 1.53 11.38
CA TYR A 77 8.50 2.94 11.66
C TYR A 77 8.01 3.72 10.44
N GLN A 78 8.02 3.11 9.26
CA GLN A 78 7.76 3.79 8.01
C GLN A 78 6.90 2.94 7.08
N VAL A 79 6.09 3.63 6.31
CA VAL A 79 5.40 3.15 5.12
C VAL A 79 6.05 3.82 3.93
N HIS A 80 6.31 3.09 2.86
CA HIS A 80 6.80 3.62 1.61
C HIS A 80 5.99 3.07 0.44
N ILE A 81 5.85 3.84 -0.62
CA ILE A 81 5.18 3.45 -1.86
C ILE A 81 6.06 3.94 -3.00
N THR A 82 6.61 2.99 -3.76
CA THR A 82 7.51 3.28 -4.88
C THR A 82 6.72 3.62 -6.13
N PHE A 83 7.15 4.61 -6.88
CA PHE A 83 6.54 4.99 -8.16
C PHE A 83 7.60 5.40 -9.19
N ASN A 84 7.25 5.33 -10.47
CA ASN A 84 8.14 5.81 -11.53
C ASN A 84 8.11 7.35 -11.59
N ARG A 85 9.28 7.99 -11.35
CA ARG A 85 9.46 9.44 -11.29
C ARG A 85 8.94 10.18 -12.53
N GLU A 86 9.16 9.59 -13.70
CA GLU A 86 8.83 10.24 -14.98
C GLU A 86 7.39 9.97 -15.41
N GLN A 87 6.91 8.75 -15.18
CA GLN A 87 5.65 8.26 -15.75
C GLN A 87 4.45 8.40 -14.81
N ASP A 88 4.67 8.29 -13.50
CA ASP A 88 3.60 8.15 -12.51
C ASP A 88 3.58 9.30 -11.47
N LYS A 89 4.17 10.47 -11.80
CA LYS A 89 4.18 11.63 -10.90
C LYS A 89 2.78 12.07 -10.49
N GLU A 90 1.85 12.21 -11.47
CA GLU A 90 0.46 12.58 -11.19
C GLU A 90 -0.23 11.53 -10.30
N TYR A 91 0.12 10.25 -10.46
CA TYR A 91 -0.40 9.19 -9.61
C TYR A 91 0.19 9.23 -8.20
N ALA A 92 1.47 9.60 -8.06
CA ALA A 92 2.09 9.80 -6.75
C ALA A 92 1.41 10.93 -5.97
N ASP A 93 1.04 12.04 -6.63
CA ASP A 93 0.26 13.12 -6.01
C ASP A 93 -1.11 12.63 -5.54
N TYR A 94 -1.79 11.80 -6.35
CA TYR A 94 -3.04 11.17 -5.97
C TYR A 94 -2.89 10.28 -4.73
N VAL A 95 -1.86 9.44 -4.69
CA VAL A 95 -1.58 8.56 -3.53
C VAL A 95 -1.26 9.37 -2.28
N GLY A 96 -0.47 10.44 -2.39
CA GLY A 96 -0.19 11.37 -1.29
C GLY A 96 -1.46 12.01 -0.72
N ASN A 97 -2.40 12.39 -1.59
CA ASN A 97 -3.70 12.92 -1.20
C ASN A 97 -4.56 11.86 -0.47
N ILE A 98 -4.55 10.60 -0.93
CA ILE A 98 -5.20 9.48 -0.22
C ILE A 98 -4.64 9.34 1.19
N VAL A 99 -3.31 9.34 1.35
CA VAL A 99 -2.63 9.23 2.65
C VAL A 99 -3.09 10.34 3.59
N THR A 100 -3.07 11.59 3.12
CA THR A 100 -3.50 12.74 3.91
C THR A 100 -4.98 12.65 4.30
N LYS A 101 -5.84 12.28 3.37
CA LYS A 101 -7.28 12.17 3.59
C LYS A 101 -7.66 11.04 4.55
N LEU A 102 -6.98 9.90 4.47
CA LEU A 102 -7.27 8.73 5.31
C LEU A 102 -6.68 8.89 6.72
N PHE A 103 -5.45 9.37 6.83
CA PHE A 103 -4.68 9.22 8.06
C PHE A 103 -4.31 10.55 8.72
N SER A 104 -4.57 11.68 8.07
CA SER A 104 -4.21 13.04 8.54
C SER A 104 -2.71 13.17 8.83
N VAL A 105 -1.87 12.50 8.06
CA VAL A 105 -0.40 12.55 8.18
C VAL A 105 0.23 13.04 6.88
N PRO A 106 1.29 13.85 6.95
CA PRO A 106 2.04 14.23 5.76
C PRO A 106 2.86 13.06 5.24
N SER A 107 3.03 13.03 3.94
CA SER A 107 4.01 12.22 3.24
C SER A 107 5.09 13.12 2.63
N ILE A 108 6.26 12.56 2.39
CA ILE A 108 7.34 13.21 1.66
C ILE A 108 7.74 12.33 0.48
N ILE A 109 8.21 12.94 -0.59
CA ILE A 109 8.82 12.22 -1.70
C ILE A 109 10.32 12.17 -1.46
N VAL A 110 10.88 10.96 -1.50
CA VAL A 110 12.31 10.69 -1.36
C VAL A 110 12.82 10.11 -2.67
N SER A 111 13.84 10.74 -3.25
CA SER A 111 14.45 10.27 -4.49
C SER A 111 15.25 8.99 -4.28
N GLY A 112 15.10 8.03 -5.19
CA GLY A 112 15.90 6.80 -5.24
C GLY A 112 17.34 7.00 -5.71
N GLY A 113 17.72 8.24 -6.12
CA GLY A 113 19.04 8.58 -6.64
C GLY A 113 19.06 8.84 -8.15
N GLU A 114 20.21 9.27 -8.67
CA GLU A 114 20.35 9.67 -10.08
C GLU A 114 20.20 8.50 -11.07
N ASN A 115 20.62 7.31 -10.67
CA ASN A 115 20.58 6.10 -11.51
C ASN A 115 19.29 5.29 -11.32
N ASP A 116 18.40 5.70 -10.41
CA ASP A 116 17.12 5.04 -10.15
C ASP A 116 15.98 5.86 -10.77
N LYS A 117 15.08 5.17 -11.47
CA LYS A 117 13.86 5.78 -12.02
C LYS A 117 12.72 5.81 -11.01
N GLY A 118 12.89 5.19 -9.87
CA GLY A 118 11.93 5.12 -8.78
C GLY A 118 12.14 6.22 -7.76
N ASP A 119 11.05 6.81 -7.29
CA ASP A 119 10.97 7.62 -6.09
C ASP A 119 9.99 6.98 -5.11
N ASP A 120 10.17 7.26 -3.82
CA ASP A 120 9.30 6.74 -2.77
C ASP A 120 8.46 7.84 -2.14
N ILE A 121 7.15 7.60 -2.00
CA ILE A 121 6.32 8.32 -1.05
C ILE A 121 6.58 7.71 0.32
N VAL A 122 7.15 8.47 1.24
CA VAL A 122 7.52 7.99 2.58
C VAL A 122 6.66 8.63 3.65
N ILE A 123 6.08 7.80 4.51
CA ILE A 123 5.28 8.22 5.67
C ILE A 123 5.95 7.65 6.93
N SER A 124 6.56 8.54 7.74
CA SER A 124 7.20 8.16 9.00
C SER A 124 6.19 8.23 10.14
N SER A 125 5.54 7.11 10.44
CA SER A 125 4.58 7.01 11.54
C SER A 125 4.45 5.57 12.04
N ARG A 126 4.90 5.32 13.27
CA ARG A 126 4.70 4.02 13.94
C ARG A 126 3.22 3.69 14.13
N ASN A 127 2.41 4.69 14.48
CA ASN A 127 0.97 4.50 14.67
C ASN A 127 0.28 4.07 13.37
N LEU A 128 0.73 4.59 12.20
CA LEU A 128 0.21 4.17 10.90
C LEU A 128 0.59 2.72 10.59
N VAL A 129 1.85 2.34 10.83
CA VAL A 129 2.30 0.95 10.64
C VAL A 129 1.45 -0.01 11.48
N GLU A 130 1.26 0.28 12.78
CA GLU A 130 0.43 -0.54 13.68
C GLU A 130 -1.03 -0.62 13.22
N TYR A 131 -1.59 0.49 12.75
CA TYR A 131 -2.95 0.50 12.20
C TYR A 131 -3.06 -0.38 10.93
N LEU A 132 -2.11 -0.25 10.00
CA LEU A 132 -2.10 -1.05 8.78
C LEU A 132 -1.90 -2.55 9.04
N GLN A 133 -1.16 -2.91 10.09
CA GLN A 133 -1.06 -4.31 10.54
C GLN A 133 -2.41 -4.85 11.02
N ILE A 134 -3.16 -4.06 11.78
CA ILE A 134 -4.52 -4.42 12.24
C ILE A 134 -5.46 -4.59 11.03
N THR A 135 -5.28 -3.81 9.96
CA THR A 135 -6.09 -3.96 8.73
C THR A 135 -5.70 -5.16 7.87
N GLY A 136 -4.60 -5.86 8.21
CA GLY A 136 -4.18 -7.12 7.58
C GLY A 136 -2.90 -7.05 6.75
N LEU A 137 -2.24 -5.88 6.69
CA LEU A 137 -0.92 -5.76 6.04
C LEU A 137 0.19 -6.28 6.96
N ARG A 138 1.37 -6.54 6.39
CA ARG A 138 2.52 -7.09 7.13
C ARG A 138 3.79 -6.29 6.83
N GLU A 139 4.63 -6.10 7.85
CA GLU A 139 5.97 -5.51 7.70
C GLU A 139 6.91 -6.45 6.92
N GLY A 140 7.86 -5.86 6.17
CA GLY A 140 8.93 -6.57 5.50
C GLY A 140 8.54 -7.20 4.16
N ASP A 141 9.27 -8.22 3.75
CA ASP A 141 9.10 -8.85 2.44
C ASP A 141 7.76 -9.58 2.29
N LYS A 142 7.00 -9.22 1.26
CA LYS A 142 5.64 -9.73 1.00
C LYS A 142 5.60 -11.24 0.73
N ILE A 143 6.62 -11.78 0.08
CA ILE A 143 6.69 -13.21 -0.28
C ILE A 143 6.98 -14.01 0.98
N ARG A 144 8.03 -13.63 1.73
CA ARG A 144 8.42 -14.29 2.99
C ARG A 144 7.32 -14.26 4.03
N ASN A 145 6.61 -13.13 4.12
CA ASN A 145 5.52 -12.93 5.06
C ASN A 145 4.17 -13.47 4.56
N LYS A 146 4.14 -14.08 3.37
CA LYS A 146 2.94 -14.66 2.76
C LYS A 146 1.79 -13.62 2.75
N ALA A 147 2.09 -12.41 2.26
CA ALA A 147 1.11 -11.34 2.16
C ALA A 147 -0.08 -11.78 1.30
N ARG A 148 -1.27 -11.29 1.65
CA ARG A 148 -2.52 -11.60 0.96
C ARG A 148 -3.49 -10.44 1.06
N VAL A 149 -4.47 -10.43 0.20
CA VAL A 149 -5.59 -9.50 0.30
C VAL A 149 -6.33 -9.75 1.64
N PRO A 150 -6.54 -8.73 2.48
CA PRO A 150 -7.26 -8.87 3.73
C PRO A 150 -8.70 -9.35 3.52
N SER A 151 -9.17 -10.26 4.37
CA SER A 151 -10.49 -10.90 4.21
C SER A 151 -11.67 -9.91 4.25
N TRP A 152 -11.53 -8.78 4.93
CA TRP A 152 -12.58 -7.77 4.97
C TRP A 152 -12.86 -7.12 3.61
N ILE A 153 -11.92 -7.16 2.66
CA ILE A 153 -12.12 -6.69 1.28
C ILE A 153 -13.23 -7.48 0.59
N ALA A 154 -13.32 -8.79 0.85
CA ALA A 154 -14.33 -9.66 0.27
C ALA A 154 -15.76 -9.42 0.83
N CYS A 155 -15.91 -8.60 1.87
CA CYS A 155 -17.23 -8.34 2.47
C CYS A 155 -18.13 -7.44 1.61
N SER A 156 -17.61 -6.78 0.57
CA SER A 156 -18.39 -5.87 -0.29
C SER A 156 -17.76 -5.75 -1.67
N ASP A 157 -18.58 -5.81 -2.71
CA ASP A 157 -18.15 -5.59 -4.09
C ASP A 157 -17.48 -4.23 -4.27
N LYS A 158 -17.92 -3.19 -3.56
CA LYS A 158 -17.29 -1.88 -3.58
C LYS A 158 -15.85 -1.92 -3.07
N TYR A 159 -15.57 -2.69 -2.03
CA TYR A 159 -14.21 -2.88 -1.51
C TYR A 159 -13.37 -3.72 -2.46
N ILE A 160 -13.95 -4.76 -3.06
CA ILE A 160 -13.29 -5.59 -4.08
C ILE A 160 -12.86 -4.71 -5.26
N VAL A 161 -13.78 -3.90 -5.81
CA VAL A 161 -13.53 -3.00 -6.93
C VAL A 161 -12.41 -2.00 -6.58
N ALA A 162 -12.49 -1.36 -5.43
CA ALA A 162 -11.50 -0.37 -5.01
C ALA A 162 -10.11 -0.98 -4.77
N CYS A 163 -10.03 -2.11 -4.07
CA CYS A 163 -8.77 -2.82 -3.83
C CYS A 163 -8.13 -3.31 -5.14
N LEU A 164 -8.95 -3.86 -6.04
CA LEU A 164 -8.50 -4.32 -7.36
C LEU A 164 -7.97 -3.16 -8.21
N ARG A 165 -8.60 -1.97 -8.13
CA ARG A 165 -8.11 -0.76 -8.77
C ARG A 165 -6.70 -0.42 -8.29
N GLY A 166 -6.49 -0.32 -6.98
CA GLY A 166 -5.18 -0.01 -6.41
C GLY A 166 -4.09 -1.02 -6.79
N LEU A 167 -4.43 -2.32 -6.85
CA LEU A 167 -3.50 -3.37 -7.29
C LEU A 167 -3.15 -3.24 -8.78
N ILE A 168 -4.13 -3.00 -9.63
CA ILE A 168 -3.89 -2.86 -11.09
C ILE A 168 -3.17 -1.54 -11.41
N ASP A 169 -3.43 -0.49 -10.67
CA ASP A 169 -2.78 0.81 -10.87
C ASP A 169 -1.28 0.80 -10.53
N THR A 170 -0.84 -0.20 -9.75
CA THR A 170 0.54 -0.43 -9.34
C THR A 170 1.19 -1.56 -10.16
N ASP A 171 0.81 -2.80 -9.94
CA ASP A 171 1.40 -4.01 -10.53
C ASP A 171 0.72 -4.44 -11.85
N GLY A 172 -0.27 -3.68 -12.32
CA GLY A 172 -0.97 -3.97 -13.56
C GLY A 172 -0.35 -3.31 -14.78
N SER A 173 -0.65 -3.86 -15.95
CA SER A 173 -0.25 -3.30 -17.24
C SER A 173 -1.38 -3.41 -18.25
N PHE A 174 -1.63 -2.31 -18.96
CA PHE A 174 -2.57 -2.30 -20.09
C PHE A 174 -1.81 -1.96 -21.37
N TYR A 175 -1.81 -2.88 -22.32
CA TYR A 175 -1.04 -2.76 -23.57
C TYR A 175 -1.76 -3.35 -24.77
N SER A 176 -1.36 -2.90 -25.97
CA SER A 176 -1.71 -3.54 -27.22
C SER A 176 -0.54 -4.37 -27.76
N TYR A 177 -0.87 -5.43 -28.47
CA TYR A 177 0.08 -6.23 -29.22
C TYR A 177 -0.49 -6.59 -30.60
N ARG A 178 0.39 -6.75 -31.57
CA ARG A 178 0.02 -7.06 -32.95
C ARG A 178 0.53 -8.44 -33.32
N HIS A 179 -0.31 -9.20 -34.01
CA HIS A 179 0.12 -10.43 -34.65
C HIS A 179 -0.38 -10.50 -36.09
N LYS A 180 0.35 -11.22 -36.92
CA LYS A 180 0.05 -11.38 -38.34
C LYS A 180 -0.52 -12.77 -38.60
N VAL A 181 -1.70 -12.85 -39.23
CA VAL A 181 -2.35 -14.08 -39.64
C VAL A 181 -2.73 -13.96 -41.11
N ASN A 182 -2.25 -14.87 -41.98
CA ASN A 182 -2.53 -14.88 -43.39
C ASN A 182 -2.33 -13.54 -44.10
N GLY A 183 -1.27 -12.83 -43.74
CA GLY A 183 -0.95 -11.51 -44.33
C GLY A 183 -1.61 -10.32 -43.65
N ASN A 184 -2.69 -10.50 -42.89
CA ASN A 184 -3.42 -9.49 -42.18
C ASN A 184 -2.81 -9.24 -40.80
N ILE A 185 -2.76 -7.96 -40.38
CA ILE A 185 -2.31 -7.55 -39.05
C ILE A 185 -3.52 -7.31 -38.17
N TYR A 186 -3.54 -7.99 -37.04
CA TYR A 186 -4.58 -7.85 -36.00
C TYR A 186 -3.96 -7.21 -34.76
N GLU A 187 -4.62 -6.15 -34.25
CA GLU A 187 -4.24 -5.53 -32.99
C GLU A 187 -5.15 -6.06 -31.88
N HIS A 188 -4.52 -6.54 -30.82
CA HIS A 188 -5.18 -7.04 -29.61
C HIS A 188 -4.76 -6.23 -28.41
N PHE A 189 -5.60 -6.24 -27.41
CA PHE A 189 -5.37 -5.57 -26.14
C PHE A 189 -5.36 -6.59 -25.02
N ALA A 190 -4.59 -6.31 -23.99
CA ALA A 190 -4.56 -7.11 -22.79
C ALA A 190 -4.44 -6.20 -21.55
N LEU A 191 -5.14 -6.58 -20.50
CA LEU A 191 -4.96 -6.05 -19.16
C LEU A 191 -4.38 -7.19 -18.32
N ASP A 192 -3.17 -7.03 -17.83
CA ASP A 192 -2.53 -8.02 -16.97
C ASP A 192 -2.23 -7.48 -15.57
N PHE A 193 -2.09 -8.43 -14.66
CA PHE A 193 -1.57 -8.24 -13.32
C PHE A 193 -0.45 -9.25 -13.11
N THR A 194 0.71 -8.78 -12.66
CA THR A 194 1.87 -9.63 -12.41
C THR A 194 2.37 -9.44 -10.99
N ASN A 195 2.37 -10.52 -10.20
CA ASN A 195 2.90 -10.45 -8.84
C ASN A 195 3.49 -11.81 -8.43
N ARG A 196 4.68 -11.78 -7.82
CA ARG A 196 5.38 -13.00 -7.37
C ARG A 196 4.87 -13.53 -6.03
N CYS A 197 4.09 -12.76 -5.27
CA CYS A 197 3.49 -13.20 -4.01
C CYS A 197 2.22 -14.01 -4.28
N PRO A 198 2.20 -15.34 -4.01
CA PRO A 198 1.06 -16.19 -4.34
C PRO A 198 -0.23 -15.76 -3.66
N GLY A 199 -0.17 -15.25 -2.43
CA GLY A 199 -1.35 -14.81 -1.69
C GLY A 199 -2.01 -13.58 -2.30
N ILE A 200 -1.22 -12.64 -2.85
CA ILE A 200 -1.73 -11.46 -3.57
C ILE A 200 -2.30 -11.90 -4.91
N LEU A 201 -1.56 -12.72 -5.67
CA LEU A 201 -1.99 -13.21 -6.99
C LEU A 201 -3.31 -14.00 -6.91
N ASN A 202 -3.45 -14.85 -5.89
CA ASN A 202 -4.69 -15.60 -5.66
C ASN A 202 -5.85 -14.68 -5.29
N GLY A 203 -5.61 -13.67 -4.45
CA GLY A 203 -6.63 -12.66 -4.13
C GLY A 203 -7.13 -11.93 -5.38
N VAL A 204 -6.23 -11.57 -6.33
CA VAL A 204 -6.66 -10.96 -7.61
C VAL A 204 -7.50 -11.93 -8.45
N LYS A 205 -7.13 -13.22 -8.50
CA LYS A 205 -7.95 -14.24 -9.19
C LYS A 205 -9.34 -14.38 -8.59
N GLU A 206 -9.43 -14.41 -7.27
CA GLU A 206 -10.70 -14.48 -6.53
C GLU A 206 -11.56 -13.23 -6.79
N MET A 207 -10.97 -12.05 -6.76
CA MET A 207 -11.67 -10.79 -7.08
C MET A 207 -12.13 -10.75 -8.54
N PHE A 208 -11.30 -11.16 -9.51
CA PHE A 208 -11.73 -11.25 -10.91
C PHE A 208 -12.88 -12.25 -11.09
N ALA A 209 -12.79 -13.43 -10.48
CA ALA A 209 -13.84 -14.44 -10.53
C ALA A 209 -15.14 -13.95 -9.89
N GLY A 210 -15.07 -13.32 -8.72
CA GLY A 210 -16.21 -12.76 -8.01
C GLY A 210 -16.94 -11.67 -8.79
N LEU A 211 -16.20 -10.84 -9.56
CA LEU A 211 -16.76 -9.83 -10.45
C LEU A 211 -17.18 -10.36 -11.83
N GLY A 212 -17.04 -11.68 -12.07
CA GLY A 212 -17.47 -12.34 -13.30
C GLY A 212 -16.53 -12.17 -14.50
N PHE A 213 -15.30 -11.68 -14.31
CA PHE A 213 -14.33 -11.57 -15.39
C PHE A 213 -13.76 -12.93 -15.80
N LYS A 214 -13.62 -13.16 -17.11
CA LYS A 214 -12.96 -14.32 -17.66
C LYS A 214 -11.49 -14.03 -17.91
N PHE A 215 -10.62 -14.59 -17.11
CA PHE A 215 -9.18 -14.38 -17.16
C PHE A 215 -8.41 -15.67 -17.49
N VAL A 216 -7.19 -15.51 -17.94
CA VAL A 216 -6.19 -16.57 -18.06
C VAL A 216 -5.13 -16.36 -17.00
N SER A 217 -4.69 -17.42 -16.34
CA SER A 217 -3.62 -17.37 -15.35
C SER A 217 -2.47 -18.28 -15.76
N SER A 218 -1.26 -17.77 -15.79
CA SER A 218 -0.03 -18.51 -16.07
C SER A 218 1.13 -17.98 -15.23
N GLY A 219 1.80 -18.85 -14.49
CA GLY A 219 2.89 -18.48 -13.61
C GLY A 219 2.46 -17.41 -12.59
N HIS A 220 3.11 -16.25 -12.66
CA HIS A 220 2.85 -15.11 -11.78
C HIS A 220 1.90 -14.06 -12.37
N LYS A 221 1.18 -14.41 -13.46
CA LYS A 221 0.31 -13.49 -14.19
C LYS A 221 -1.15 -13.91 -14.17
N VAL A 222 -2.02 -12.88 -14.19
CA VAL A 222 -3.45 -12.99 -14.48
C VAL A 222 -3.77 -12.00 -15.59
N VAL A 223 -4.46 -12.43 -16.66
CA VAL A 223 -4.63 -11.60 -17.86
C VAL A 223 -6.07 -11.65 -18.36
N LEU A 224 -6.64 -10.49 -18.65
CA LEU A 224 -7.86 -10.32 -19.42
C LEU A 224 -7.49 -10.09 -20.89
N TYR A 225 -7.89 -10.99 -21.79
CA TYR A 225 -7.66 -10.88 -23.24
C TYR A 225 -8.92 -10.51 -24.02
N LYS A 226 -10.10 -10.86 -23.47
CA LYS A 226 -11.34 -10.63 -24.21
C LYS A 226 -11.73 -9.17 -24.12
N LYS A 227 -11.94 -8.54 -25.27
CA LYS A 227 -12.40 -7.17 -25.40
C LYS A 227 -13.60 -6.86 -24.48
N LYS A 228 -14.57 -7.76 -24.40
CA LYS A 228 -15.74 -7.63 -23.51
C LYS A 228 -15.33 -7.52 -22.04
N ASP A 229 -14.43 -8.37 -21.56
CA ASP A 229 -14.00 -8.37 -20.16
C ASP A 229 -13.16 -7.11 -19.85
N ILE A 230 -12.31 -6.66 -20.78
CA ILE A 230 -11.54 -5.42 -20.67
C ILE A 230 -12.49 -4.20 -20.56
N ILE A 231 -13.50 -4.12 -21.44
CA ILE A 231 -14.50 -3.02 -21.39
C ILE A 231 -15.27 -3.06 -20.08
N SER A 232 -15.68 -4.25 -19.62
CA SER A 232 -16.36 -4.42 -18.33
C SER A 232 -15.47 -4.00 -17.16
N TYR A 233 -14.17 -4.33 -17.20
CA TYR A 233 -13.19 -3.89 -16.21
C TYR A 233 -13.10 -2.35 -16.19
N ILE A 234 -12.92 -1.72 -17.35
CA ILE A 234 -12.78 -0.25 -17.45
C ILE A 234 -14.01 0.46 -16.88
N ARG A 235 -15.21 -0.08 -17.13
CA ARG A 235 -16.47 0.51 -16.65
C ARG A 235 -16.72 0.28 -15.16
N LEU A 236 -16.41 -0.90 -14.65
CA LEU A 236 -16.71 -1.29 -13.28
C LEU A 236 -15.61 -0.89 -12.30
N VAL A 237 -14.36 -1.16 -12.65
CA VAL A 237 -13.19 -0.95 -11.79
C VAL A 237 -12.49 0.37 -12.12
N GLY A 238 -12.23 0.59 -13.41
CA GLY A 238 -11.51 1.78 -13.87
C GLY A 238 -10.06 1.83 -13.40
N THR A 239 -9.56 3.04 -13.25
CA THR A 239 -8.20 3.32 -12.76
C THR A 239 -8.14 4.73 -12.15
N SER A 240 -7.34 4.89 -11.12
CA SER A 240 -6.97 6.19 -10.55
C SER A 240 -5.61 6.69 -11.07
N ASN A 241 -4.89 5.84 -11.85
CA ASN A 241 -3.62 6.20 -12.47
C ASN A 241 -3.85 6.91 -13.81
N PRO A 242 -3.50 8.22 -13.94
CA PRO A 242 -3.74 9.01 -15.17
C PRO A 242 -3.08 8.41 -16.42
N ARG A 243 -1.94 7.74 -16.29
CA ARG A 243 -1.26 7.08 -17.39
C ARG A 243 -2.10 5.92 -17.94
N ILE A 244 -2.62 5.07 -17.06
CA ILE A 244 -3.48 3.94 -17.43
C ILE A 244 -4.81 4.47 -17.98
N TYR A 245 -5.38 5.51 -17.37
CA TYR A 245 -6.59 6.17 -17.84
C TYR A 245 -6.48 6.64 -19.28
N ARG A 246 -5.38 7.34 -19.64
CA ARG A 246 -5.12 7.77 -21.03
C ARG A 246 -5.07 6.57 -21.99
N SER A 247 -4.53 5.44 -21.57
CA SER A 247 -4.49 4.23 -22.36
C SER A 247 -5.87 3.58 -22.54
N PHE A 248 -6.69 3.56 -21.49
CA PHE A 248 -8.07 3.11 -21.58
C PHE A 248 -8.92 3.99 -22.51
N GLN A 249 -8.75 5.31 -22.47
CA GLN A 249 -9.46 6.23 -23.37
C GLN A 249 -9.10 5.99 -24.84
N ARG A 250 -7.82 5.75 -25.15
CA ARG A 250 -7.40 5.39 -26.52
C ARG A 250 -8.02 4.10 -27.00
N PHE A 251 -8.04 3.08 -26.13
CA PHE A 251 -8.70 1.81 -26.45
C PHE A 251 -10.18 1.97 -26.74
N LEU A 252 -10.93 2.71 -25.90
CA LEU A 252 -12.37 2.90 -26.06
C LEU A 252 -12.73 3.68 -27.34
N LYS A 253 -11.87 4.64 -27.77
CA LYS A 253 -12.07 5.37 -29.03
C LYS A 253 -11.91 4.49 -30.28
N ASN A 254 -11.11 3.43 -30.19
CA ASN A 254 -10.83 2.49 -31.28
C ASN A 254 -11.70 1.23 -31.21
N THR A 255 -12.73 1.23 -30.36
CA THR A 255 -13.60 0.08 -30.09
C THR A 255 -14.99 0.26 -30.58
#